data_9c544b869507280f11fb61666b81dc76
#
_entry.id   9c544b869507280f11fb61666b81dc76
#
_cell.length_a   1.000
_cell.length_b   1.000
_cell.length_c   1.000
_cell.angle_alpha   90.00
_cell.angle_beta   90.00
_cell.angle_gamma   90.00
#
_symmetry.space_group_name_H-M   'P 1'
#
loop_
_entity.id
_entity.type
_entity.pdbx_description
1 polymer ?
#
loop_
_entity_poly.entity_id
_entity_poly.type
_entity_poly.pdbx_seq_one_letter_code
_entity_poly.pdbx_strand_id
1 'polypeptide(L)'
;YFTGYLNQKEVQKMYKCADVAVFPSTYEPFGIVALEAMLAGIPTVVSDIGGLNEIVEHGVNGMKSYTGNPNSIADSVLSLLFDPQLAMNVTKNAKNKVKDEFNWQKIAQDTHYIYELAISKTMAQRQAEQLEQEKAKKTAKARNTDNEVINLLKFRKRHAYA
;
A
#
# COMPACT_ATOMS: atom_id res chain seq x y z
N TYR A 1 -9.85 -21.13 -27.44
CA TYR A 1 -10.53 -20.11 -28.25
C TYR A 1 -10.02 -18.73 -27.87
N PHE A 2 -9.58 -17.95 -28.85
CA PHE A 2 -9.11 -16.57 -28.63
C PHE A 2 -10.21 -15.62 -29.12
N THR A 3 -10.74 -14.80 -28.21
CA THR A 3 -11.82 -13.87 -28.50
C THR A 3 -11.36 -12.58 -29.21
N GLY A 4 -10.06 -12.28 -29.15
CA GLY A 4 -9.56 -10.95 -29.46
C GLY A 4 -9.97 -9.92 -28.39
N TYR A 5 -9.96 -8.64 -28.77
CA TYR A 5 -10.36 -7.56 -27.86
C TYR A 5 -11.85 -7.64 -27.50
N LEU A 6 -12.16 -7.55 -26.21
CA LEU A 6 -13.49 -7.44 -25.66
C LEU A 6 -13.62 -6.12 -24.90
N ASN A 7 -14.73 -5.43 -25.07
CA ASN A 7 -15.03 -4.28 -24.22
C ASN A 7 -15.47 -4.73 -22.82
N GLN A 8 -15.51 -3.81 -21.86
CA GLN A 8 -15.79 -4.12 -20.45
C GLN A 8 -17.14 -4.85 -20.23
N LYS A 9 -18.19 -4.50 -21.01
CA LYS A 9 -19.48 -5.19 -20.91
C LYS A 9 -19.40 -6.65 -21.38
N GLU A 10 -18.61 -6.89 -22.40
CA GLU A 10 -18.37 -8.25 -22.93
C GLU A 10 -17.56 -9.09 -21.97
N VAL A 11 -16.51 -8.52 -21.36
CA VAL A 11 -15.75 -9.18 -20.31
C VAL A 11 -16.63 -9.56 -19.12
N GLN A 12 -17.50 -8.65 -18.67
CA GLN A 12 -18.45 -8.94 -17.60
C GLN A 12 -19.43 -10.08 -17.94
N LYS A 13 -19.83 -10.19 -19.22
CA LYS A 13 -20.65 -11.33 -19.68
C LYS A 13 -19.85 -12.63 -19.68
N MET A 14 -18.60 -12.59 -20.15
CA MET A 14 -17.70 -13.75 -20.11
C MET A 14 -17.50 -14.27 -18.68
N TYR A 15 -17.28 -13.40 -17.73
CA TYR A 15 -17.20 -13.80 -16.32
C TYR A 15 -18.44 -14.56 -15.84
N LYS A 16 -19.63 -14.20 -16.27
CA LYS A 16 -20.87 -14.88 -15.88
C LYS A 16 -21.06 -16.27 -16.52
N CYS A 17 -20.30 -16.58 -17.55
CA CYS A 17 -20.36 -17.85 -18.27
C CYS A 17 -19.20 -18.79 -17.95
N ALA A 18 -18.20 -18.32 -17.20
CA ALA A 18 -17.01 -19.10 -16.86
C ALA A 18 -17.20 -19.87 -15.53
N ASP A 19 -16.67 -21.07 -15.46
CA ASP A 19 -16.63 -21.88 -14.25
C ASP A 19 -15.47 -21.50 -13.34
N VAL A 20 -14.34 -21.08 -13.93
CA VAL A 20 -13.13 -20.64 -13.24
C VAL A 20 -12.47 -19.52 -14.04
N ALA A 21 -12.00 -18.48 -13.40
CA ALA A 21 -11.14 -17.46 -13.99
C ALA A 21 -9.68 -17.69 -13.61
N VAL A 22 -8.77 -17.61 -14.59
CA VAL A 22 -7.34 -17.88 -14.39
C VAL A 22 -6.51 -16.70 -14.87
N PHE A 23 -5.65 -16.17 -13.99
CA PHE A 23 -4.74 -15.06 -14.28
C PHE A 23 -3.28 -15.50 -14.06
N PRO A 24 -2.66 -16.14 -15.08
CA PRO A 24 -1.32 -16.72 -14.98
C PRO A 24 -0.23 -15.69 -15.27
N SER A 25 -0.36 -14.48 -14.69
CA SER A 25 0.57 -13.39 -14.93
C SER A 25 1.97 -13.72 -14.41
N THR A 26 2.99 -13.31 -15.15
CA THR A 26 4.40 -13.35 -14.72
C THR A 26 4.85 -12.02 -14.12
N TYR A 27 4.08 -10.98 -14.33
CA TYR A 27 4.24 -9.66 -13.73
C TYR A 27 2.86 -9.00 -13.58
N GLU A 28 2.49 -8.65 -12.36
CA GLU A 28 1.20 -8.00 -12.08
C GLU A 28 1.36 -7.02 -10.90
N PRO A 29 1.42 -5.72 -11.15
CA PRO A 29 1.63 -4.72 -10.11
C PRO A 29 0.49 -4.67 -9.09
N PHE A 30 -0.77 -4.83 -9.52
CA PHE A 30 -1.94 -4.72 -8.65
C PHE A 30 -2.91 -5.89 -8.79
N GLY A 31 -3.50 -6.13 -9.98
CA GLY A 31 -4.41 -7.27 -10.22
C GLY A 31 -5.89 -6.88 -10.29
N ILE A 32 -6.23 -5.74 -10.91
CA ILE A 32 -7.63 -5.28 -11.07
C ILE A 32 -8.50 -6.35 -11.73
N VAL A 33 -7.97 -7.07 -12.72
CA VAL A 33 -8.71 -8.12 -13.43
C VAL A 33 -9.14 -9.27 -12.52
N ALA A 34 -8.31 -9.62 -11.52
CA ALA A 34 -8.67 -10.62 -10.53
C ALA A 34 -9.79 -10.10 -9.60
N LEU A 35 -9.74 -8.85 -9.16
CA LEU A 35 -10.80 -8.21 -8.37
C LEU A 35 -12.13 -8.16 -9.13
N GLU A 36 -12.10 -7.89 -10.43
CA GLU A 36 -13.31 -7.90 -11.28
C GLU A 36 -13.93 -9.30 -11.34
N ALA A 37 -13.12 -10.35 -11.55
CA ALA A 37 -13.59 -11.73 -11.55
C ALA A 37 -14.16 -12.14 -10.18
N MET A 38 -13.45 -11.83 -9.10
CA MET A 38 -13.89 -12.09 -7.72
C MET A 38 -15.22 -11.39 -7.42
N LEU A 39 -15.38 -10.13 -7.84
CA LEU A 39 -16.63 -9.37 -7.67
C LEU A 39 -17.77 -9.96 -8.51
N ALA A 40 -17.47 -10.45 -9.71
CA ALA A 40 -18.43 -11.13 -10.58
C ALA A 40 -18.92 -12.46 -9.99
N GLY A 41 -18.20 -13.00 -9.01
CA GLY A 41 -18.57 -14.23 -8.29
C GLY A 41 -18.07 -15.49 -8.99
N ILE A 42 -16.88 -15.46 -9.57
CA ILE A 42 -16.26 -16.61 -10.21
C ILE A 42 -15.10 -17.09 -9.32
N PRO A 43 -14.97 -18.42 -9.13
CA PRO A 43 -13.77 -18.98 -8.52
C PRO A 43 -12.53 -18.56 -9.29
N THR A 44 -11.53 -18.05 -8.60
CA THR A 44 -10.38 -17.39 -9.25
C THR A 44 -9.08 -18.09 -8.88
N VAL A 45 -8.24 -18.36 -9.91
CA VAL A 45 -6.86 -18.84 -9.77
C VAL A 45 -5.92 -17.76 -10.25
N VAL A 46 -4.90 -17.42 -9.45
CA VAL A 46 -3.91 -16.40 -9.77
C VAL A 46 -2.49 -16.93 -9.63
N SER A 47 -1.54 -16.34 -10.33
CA SER A 47 -0.12 -16.55 -10.03
C SER A 47 0.24 -15.93 -8.69
N ASP A 48 1.10 -16.60 -7.91
CA ASP A 48 1.63 -16.10 -6.63
C ASP A 48 2.72 -15.04 -6.89
N ILE A 49 2.31 -13.84 -7.35
CA ILE A 49 3.22 -12.75 -7.70
C ILE A 49 2.58 -11.37 -7.50
N GLY A 50 3.43 -10.40 -7.15
CA GLY A 50 3.05 -8.98 -7.07
C GLY A 50 1.77 -8.72 -6.30
N GLY A 51 0.92 -7.83 -6.80
CA GLY A 51 -0.36 -7.48 -6.20
C GLY A 51 -1.35 -8.64 -6.08
N LEU A 52 -1.28 -9.64 -6.97
CA LEU A 52 -2.12 -10.83 -6.88
C LEU A 52 -1.86 -11.62 -5.59
N ASN A 53 -0.60 -11.66 -5.15
CA ASN A 53 -0.22 -12.33 -3.90
C ASN A 53 -0.82 -11.65 -2.65
N GLU A 54 -1.00 -10.34 -2.69
CA GLU A 54 -1.61 -9.56 -1.60
C GLU A 54 -3.15 -9.68 -1.60
N ILE A 55 -3.75 -9.73 -2.78
CA ILE A 55 -5.21 -9.81 -2.96
C ILE A 55 -5.75 -11.19 -2.59
N VAL A 56 -5.07 -12.27 -3.05
CA VAL A 56 -5.55 -13.64 -2.93
C VAL A 56 -4.84 -14.38 -1.80
N GLU A 57 -5.62 -14.97 -0.91
CA GLU A 57 -5.20 -15.94 0.10
C GLU A 57 -5.62 -17.33 -0.36
N HIS A 58 -4.61 -18.22 -0.55
CA HIS A 58 -4.80 -19.54 -1.12
C HIS A 58 -5.79 -20.41 -0.33
N GLY A 59 -6.81 -20.94 -1.02
CA GLY A 59 -7.85 -21.76 -0.42
C GLY A 59 -8.89 -21.00 0.43
N VAL A 60 -8.74 -19.69 0.61
CA VAL A 60 -9.65 -18.85 1.40
C VAL A 60 -10.55 -18.00 0.53
N ASN A 61 -9.96 -17.19 -0.37
CA ASN A 61 -10.70 -16.30 -1.27
C ASN A 61 -10.30 -16.47 -2.76
N GLY A 62 -9.57 -17.52 -3.06
CA GLY A 62 -9.10 -17.91 -4.39
C GLY A 62 -8.00 -18.95 -4.28
N MET A 63 -7.48 -19.37 -5.40
CA MET A 63 -6.35 -20.32 -5.46
C MET A 63 -5.12 -19.61 -6.00
N LYS A 64 -3.95 -19.90 -5.42
CA LYS A 64 -2.66 -19.46 -5.93
C LYS A 64 -1.97 -20.60 -6.66
N SER A 65 -1.28 -20.27 -7.72
CA SER A 65 -0.40 -21.19 -8.47
C SER A 65 1.01 -20.62 -8.54
N TYR A 66 2.00 -21.50 -8.62
CA TYR A 66 3.39 -21.07 -8.82
C TYR A 66 3.54 -20.40 -10.18
N THR A 67 4.15 -19.21 -10.20
CA THR A 67 4.37 -18.43 -11.42
C THR A 67 5.15 -19.23 -12.46
N GLY A 68 4.63 -19.30 -13.68
CA GLY A 68 5.25 -20.03 -14.78
C GLY A 68 5.16 -21.56 -14.67
N ASN A 69 4.38 -22.11 -13.73
CA ASN A 69 4.20 -23.54 -13.58
C ASN A 69 2.80 -23.99 -14.04
N PRO A 70 2.65 -24.56 -15.24
CA PRO A 70 1.37 -25.00 -15.79
C PRO A 70 0.68 -26.09 -14.95
N ASN A 71 1.45 -26.98 -14.33
CA ASN A 71 0.88 -28.05 -13.50
C ASN A 71 0.23 -27.50 -12.26
N SER A 72 0.87 -26.53 -11.59
CA SER A 72 0.28 -25.85 -10.42
C SER A 72 -1.00 -25.09 -10.77
N ILE A 73 -1.08 -24.50 -11.97
CA ILE A 73 -2.31 -23.88 -12.48
C ILE A 73 -3.38 -24.94 -12.67
N ALA A 74 -3.05 -26.04 -13.35
CA ALA A 74 -3.99 -27.14 -13.58
C ALA A 74 -4.53 -27.73 -12.29
N ASP A 75 -3.67 -28.01 -11.31
CA ASP A 75 -4.06 -28.53 -10.00
C ASP A 75 -5.02 -27.58 -9.27
N SER A 76 -4.75 -26.28 -9.30
CA SER A 76 -5.61 -25.25 -8.69
C SER A 76 -6.97 -25.16 -9.39
N VAL A 77 -7.01 -25.21 -10.71
CA VAL A 77 -8.25 -25.23 -11.52
C VAL A 77 -9.07 -26.48 -11.22
N LEU A 78 -8.42 -27.66 -11.28
CA LEU A 78 -9.10 -28.93 -11.02
C LEU A 78 -9.67 -29.00 -9.60
N SER A 79 -8.95 -28.49 -8.60
CA SER A 79 -9.46 -28.41 -7.22
C SER A 79 -10.76 -27.64 -7.15
N LEU A 80 -10.91 -26.52 -7.89
CA LEU A 80 -12.13 -25.73 -7.93
C LEU A 80 -13.27 -26.42 -8.71
N LEU A 81 -12.93 -27.10 -9.81
CA LEU A 81 -13.91 -27.76 -10.66
C LEU A 81 -14.47 -29.04 -10.02
N PHE A 82 -13.66 -29.78 -9.25
CA PHE A 82 -14.07 -31.05 -8.64
C PHE A 82 -14.51 -30.92 -7.18
N ASP A 83 -14.31 -29.77 -6.54
CA ASP A 83 -14.84 -29.47 -5.21
C ASP A 83 -15.78 -28.25 -5.22
N PRO A 84 -17.08 -28.47 -5.47
CA PRO A 84 -18.05 -27.37 -5.48
C PRO A 84 -18.16 -26.62 -4.17
N GLN A 85 -17.88 -27.28 -3.02
CA GLN A 85 -17.93 -26.63 -1.72
C GLN A 85 -16.75 -25.66 -1.55
N LEU A 86 -15.55 -26.05 -1.95
CA LEU A 86 -14.38 -25.17 -1.99
C LEU A 86 -14.64 -23.98 -2.91
N ALA A 87 -15.10 -24.23 -4.15
CA ALA A 87 -15.41 -23.19 -5.13
C ALA A 87 -16.42 -22.17 -4.59
N MET A 88 -17.49 -22.63 -3.95
CA MET A 88 -18.50 -21.76 -3.35
C MET A 88 -17.93 -20.94 -2.18
N ASN A 89 -17.14 -21.54 -1.32
CA ASN A 89 -16.55 -20.87 -0.16
C ASN A 89 -15.54 -19.78 -0.59
N VAL A 90 -14.60 -20.11 -1.48
CA VAL A 90 -13.61 -19.12 -1.94
C VAL A 90 -14.26 -17.98 -2.69
N THR A 91 -15.28 -18.24 -3.50
CA THR A 91 -16.03 -17.23 -4.24
C THR A 91 -16.78 -16.28 -3.31
N LYS A 92 -17.45 -16.81 -2.29
CA LYS A 92 -18.17 -16.00 -1.29
C LYS A 92 -17.20 -15.09 -0.54
N ASN A 93 -16.09 -15.63 -0.07
CA ASN A 93 -15.07 -14.89 0.66
C ASN A 93 -14.41 -13.81 -0.24
N ALA A 94 -14.09 -14.17 -1.49
CA ALA A 94 -13.56 -13.26 -2.48
C ALA A 94 -14.47 -12.04 -2.69
N LYS A 95 -15.75 -12.29 -2.92
CA LYS A 95 -16.75 -11.24 -3.14
C LYS A 95 -16.92 -10.31 -1.94
N ASN A 96 -16.88 -10.84 -0.73
CA ASN A 96 -16.94 -10.05 0.49
C ASN A 96 -15.68 -9.18 0.62
N LYS A 97 -14.49 -9.76 0.51
CA LYS A 97 -13.22 -9.02 0.58
C LYS A 97 -13.18 -7.85 -0.41
N VAL A 98 -13.56 -8.10 -1.68
CA VAL A 98 -13.55 -7.02 -2.69
C VAL A 98 -14.51 -5.90 -2.31
N LYS A 99 -15.71 -6.20 -1.81
CA LYS A 99 -16.67 -5.19 -1.39
C LYS A 99 -16.22 -4.39 -0.18
N ASP A 100 -15.56 -5.04 0.76
CA ASP A 100 -15.20 -4.43 2.04
C ASP A 100 -13.89 -3.63 1.93
N GLU A 101 -12.90 -4.14 1.18
CA GLU A 101 -11.56 -3.56 1.14
C GLU A 101 -11.29 -2.71 -0.11
N PHE A 102 -11.90 -3.05 -1.27
CA PHE A 102 -11.60 -2.44 -2.57
C PHE A 102 -12.74 -1.55 -3.11
N ASN A 103 -13.48 -0.88 -2.23
CA ASN A 103 -14.47 0.11 -2.63
C ASN A 103 -13.90 1.54 -2.53
N TRP A 104 -14.42 2.45 -3.36
CA TRP A 104 -13.94 3.82 -3.44
C TRP A 104 -14.06 4.62 -2.14
N GLN A 105 -15.08 4.34 -1.31
CA GLN A 105 -15.25 5.00 -0.02
C GLN A 105 -14.12 4.63 0.94
N LYS A 106 -13.82 3.35 1.03
CA LYS A 106 -12.71 2.86 1.86
C LYS A 106 -11.37 3.40 1.39
N ILE A 107 -11.10 3.34 0.09
CA ILE A 107 -9.87 3.87 -0.52
C ILE A 107 -9.71 5.37 -0.23
N ALA A 108 -10.79 6.15 -0.37
CA ALA A 108 -10.77 7.58 -0.08
C ALA A 108 -10.50 7.87 1.39
N GLN A 109 -11.12 7.13 2.30
CA GLN A 109 -10.90 7.26 3.75
C GLN A 109 -9.45 6.92 4.13
N ASP A 110 -8.91 5.82 3.63
CA ASP A 110 -7.54 5.40 3.91
C ASP A 110 -6.53 6.40 3.34
N THR A 111 -6.78 6.91 2.13
CA THR A 111 -5.96 7.96 1.52
C THR A 111 -5.98 9.24 2.35
N HIS A 112 -7.15 9.67 2.80
CA HIS A 112 -7.30 10.84 3.67
C HIS A 112 -6.53 10.67 4.97
N TYR A 113 -6.66 9.52 5.62
CA TYR A 113 -5.92 9.20 6.83
C TYR A 113 -4.40 9.27 6.65
N ILE A 114 -3.88 8.73 5.55
CA ILE A 114 -2.45 8.82 5.24
C ILE A 114 -2.00 10.26 5.02
N TYR A 115 -2.82 11.10 4.38
CA TYR A 115 -2.52 12.53 4.24
C TYR A 115 -2.48 13.26 5.59
N GLU A 116 -3.41 12.99 6.49
CA GLU A 116 -3.41 13.57 7.85
C GLU A 116 -2.15 13.16 8.63
N LEU A 117 -1.77 11.89 8.56
CA LEU A 117 -0.52 11.40 9.17
C LEU A 117 0.72 12.10 8.60
N ALA A 118 0.80 12.25 7.29
CA ALA A 118 1.91 12.93 6.64
C ALA A 118 2.01 14.41 7.04
N ILE A 119 0.89 15.11 7.08
CA ILE A 119 0.81 16.52 7.50
C ILE A 119 1.24 16.67 8.97
N SER A 120 0.68 15.85 9.86
CA SER A 120 0.99 15.93 11.29
C SER A 120 2.48 15.65 11.58
N LYS A 121 3.05 14.66 10.91
CA LYS A 121 4.48 14.33 11.02
C LYS A 121 5.37 15.47 10.52
N THR A 122 5.02 16.07 9.39
CA THR A 122 5.77 17.20 8.83
C THR A 122 5.69 18.44 9.72
N MET A 123 4.51 18.72 10.31
CA MET A 123 4.34 19.83 11.24
C MET A 123 5.17 19.63 12.52
N ALA A 124 5.17 18.43 13.09
CA ALA A 124 5.97 18.11 14.26
C ALA A 124 7.49 18.27 14.00
N GLN A 125 7.96 17.84 12.84
CA GLN A 125 9.36 18.03 12.44
C GLN A 125 9.72 19.51 12.31
N ARG A 126 8.90 20.32 11.64
CA ARG A 126 9.12 21.77 11.51
C ARG A 126 9.13 22.49 12.85
N GLN A 127 8.24 22.11 13.78
CA GLN A 127 8.24 22.68 15.13
C GLN A 127 9.51 22.33 15.90
N ALA A 128 9.99 21.10 15.80
CA ALA A 128 11.24 20.68 16.44
C ALA A 128 12.45 21.46 15.89
N GLU A 129 12.54 21.61 14.58
CA GLU A 129 13.61 22.39 13.92
C GLU A 129 13.57 23.86 14.32
N GLN A 130 12.40 24.47 14.41
CA GLN A 130 12.24 25.85 14.85
C GLN A 130 12.71 26.02 16.30
N LEU A 131 12.35 25.09 17.17
CA LEU A 131 12.75 25.11 18.58
C LEU A 131 14.26 24.97 18.74
N GLU A 132 14.90 24.13 17.98
CA GLU A 132 16.36 24.00 17.96
C GLU A 132 17.05 25.26 17.45
N GLN A 133 16.54 25.87 16.39
CA GLN A 133 17.06 27.13 15.89
C GLN A 133 16.93 28.28 16.91
N GLU A 134 15.81 28.36 17.62
CA GLU A 134 15.64 29.35 18.69
C GLU A 134 16.60 29.13 19.85
N LYS A 135 16.80 27.88 20.28
CA LYS A 135 17.79 27.52 21.31
C LYS A 135 19.20 27.92 20.88
N ALA A 136 19.58 27.61 19.63
CA ALA A 136 20.88 27.98 19.08
C ALA A 136 21.09 29.51 19.05
N LYS A 137 20.08 30.28 18.62
CA LYS A 137 20.13 31.75 18.61
C LYS A 137 20.28 32.33 20.02
N LYS A 138 19.54 31.81 21.01
CA LYS A 138 19.66 32.23 22.43
C LYS A 138 21.04 31.95 22.98
N THR A 139 21.60 30.76 22.69
CA THR A 139 22.95 30.39 23.14
C THR A 139 24.04 31.26 22.48
N ALA A 140 23.88 31.54 21.18
CA ALA A 140 24.82 32.44 20.47
C ALA A 140 24.78 33.87 21.03
N LYS A 141 23.57 34.39 21.35
CA LYS A 141 23.42 35.71 21.94
C LYS A 141 24.04 35.79 23.33
N ALA A 142 23.87 34.77 24.19
CA ALA A 142 24.50 34.72 25.50
C ALA A 142 26.05 34.72 25.41
N ARG A 143 26.62 33.91 24.53
CA ARG A 143 28.05 33.87 24.30
C ARG A 143 28.63 35.23 23.81
N ASN A 144 27.86 35.94 22.99
CA ASN A 144 28.30 37.25 22.53
C ASN A 144 28.33 38.30 23.66
N THR A 145 27.32 38.28 24.52
CA THR A 145 27.24 39.15 25.73
C THR A 145 28.40 38.84 26.70
N ASP A 146 28.71 37.55 26.94
CA ASP A 146 29.85 37.17 27.78
C ASP A 146 31.18 37.63 27.21
N ASN A 147 31.38 37.54 25.91
CA ASN A 147 32.58 38.03 25.24
C ASN A 147 32.72 39.57 25.32
N GLU A 148 31.63 40.30 25.21
CA GLU A 148 31.63 41.77 25.39
C GLU A 148 32.03 42.16 26.82
N VAL A 149 31.48 41.49 27.83
CA VAL A 149 31.83 41.69 29.25
C VAL A 149 33.30 41.37 29.52
N ILE A 150 33.80 40.26 28.98
CA ILE A 150 35.23 39.87 29.07
C ILE A 150 36.13 40.93 28.45
N ASN A 151 35.77 41.44 27.27
CA ASN A 151 36.53 42.45 26.58
C ASN A 151 36.56 43.83 27.34
N LEU A 152 35.44 44.23 27.94
CA LEU A 152 35.33 45.39 28.79
C LEU A 152 36.21 45.27 30.05
N LEU A 153 36.23 44.09 30.69
CA LEU A 153 37.06 43.84 31.86
C LEU A 153 38.57 43.86 31.51
N LYS A 154 38.94 43.31 30.35
CA LYS A 154 40.34 43.39 29.84
C LYS A 154 40.75 44.83 29.54
N PHE A 155 39.88 45.64 28.96
CA PHE A 155 40.15 47.05 28.68
C PHE A 155 40.34 47.83 29.98
N ARG A 156 39.50 47.65 31.01
CA ARG A 156 39.62 48.30 32.33
C ARG A 156 40.95 47.95 33.01
N LYS A 157 41.37 46.67 32.97
CA LYS A 157 42.65 46.29 33.57
C LYS A 157 43.86 46.92 32.89
N ARG A 158 43.83 47.17 31.59
CA ARG A 158 44.93 47.82 30.86
C ARG A 158 45.09 49.31 31.17
N HIS A 159 44.02 49.98 31.60
CA HIS A 159 44.02 51.44 31.86
C HIS A 159 43.96 51.78 33.35
N ALA A 160 44.00 50.81 34.24
CA ALA A 160 44.01 51.02 35.68
C ALA A 160 45.42 51.18 36.31
N TYR A 161 46.47 51.02 35.49
CA TYR A 161 47.87 51.11 35.87
C TYR A 161 48.66 52.14 35.02
N ALA A 162 47.99 53.01 34.31
CA ALA A 162 48.54 54.20 33.66
C ALA A 162 48.16 55.43 34.50
#